data_8cb436ad148425e3c328d92c9c452e90
#
_entry.id   8cb436ad148425e3c328d92c9c452e90
#
_cell.length_a   1.000
_cell.length_b   1.000
_cell.length_c   1.000
_cell.angle_alpha   90.00
_cell.angle_beta   90.00
_cell.angle_gamma   90.00
#
_symmetry.space_group_name_H-M   'P 1'
#
loop_
_entity.id
_entity.type
_entity.pdbx_description
1 polymer ?
#
loop_
_entity_poly.entity_id
_entity_poly.type
_entity_poly.pdbx_seq_one_letter_code
_entity_poly.pdbx_strand_id
1 'polypeptide(L)'
;ISDRMPIEFAPSECLSHTTIYRRIEENKQQGGTLYQQLPRYGKTRWKGGKRKRNAGVSLIPDRVDISERPKIVEARERIGDWEGDTVHGQNAHLVTLVDRCSRFTLARRVFRKTKEEVSDAMIALLGQVDTALTITLDNGGEFAGHMKVHEATRAKVYFAKPYASWQRGTNENTNGRIRRFWPKKFDMAMLTEEEIENRILQLNLTPRKILGGLTPLEVFTGKRVALIA
;
A
#
# COMPACT_ATOMS: atom_id res chain seq x y z
N ILE A 1 7.11 -6.07 15.61
CA ILE A 1 7.17 -7.17 16.61
C ILE A 1 6.86 -6.60 17.99
N SER A 2 7.67 -5.68 18.56
CA SER A 2 7.47 -5.21 19.95
C SER A 2 6.06 -4.67 20.22
N ASP A 3 5.47 -3.93 19.28
CA ASP A 3 4.11 -3.40 19.43
C ASP A 3 3.02 -4.48 19.31
N ARG A 4 3.35 -5.66 18.74
CA ARG A 4 2.44 -6.81 18.65
C ARG A 4 2.49 -7.69 19.89
N MET A 5 3.65 -7.81 20.52
CA MET A 5 3.84 -8.71 21.65
C MET A 5 2.83 -8.51 22.80
N PRO A 6 2.49 -7.28 23.23
CA PRO A 6 1.47 -7.09 24.28
C PRO A 6 0.06 -7.55 23.90
N ILE A 7 -0.17 -7.83 22.63
CA ILE A 7 -1.45 -8.33 22.11
C ILE A 7 -1.52 -9.86 22.18
N GLU A 8 -0.35 -10.52 22.02
CA GLU A 8 -0.24 -11.99 21.91
C GLU A 8 0.28 -12.64 23.19
N PHE A 9 1.05 -11.92 24.02
CA PHE A 9 1.81 -12.49 25.12
C PHE A 9 1.58 -11.74 26.44
N ALA A 10 1.91 -12.39 27.56
CA ALA A 10 1.91 -11.75 28.87
C ALA A 10 2.98 -10.64 28.95
N PRO A 11 2.80 -9.61 29.80
CA PRO A 11 3.76 -8.50 29.92
C PRO A 11 5.20 -8.93 30.21
N SER A 12 5.40 -10.01 30.96
CA SER A 12 6.71 -10.58 31.29
C SER A 12 7.45 -11.17 30.09
N GLU A 13 6.74 -11.53 29.02
CA GLU A 13 7.29 -12.12 27.80
C GLU A 13 7.58 -11.05 26.73
N CYS A 14 7.09 -9.83 26.94
CA CYS A 14 7.22 -8.74 25.97
C CYS A 14 8.65 -8.18 25.92
N LEU A 15 9.18 -8.08 24.69
CA LEU A 15 10.50 -7.51 24.44
C LEU A 15 10.38 -6.10 23.85
N SER A 16 11.21 -5.19 24.35
CA SER A 16 11.34 -3.88 23.74
C SER A 16 11.98 -3.97 22.34
N HIS A 17 11.73 -2.98 21.49
CA HIS A 17 12.35 -2.94 20.16
C HIS A 17 13.88 -2.89 20.24
N THR A 18 14.46 -2.22 21.24
CA THR A 18 15.90 -2.16 21.46
C THR A 18 16.48 -3.53 21.82
N THR A 19 15.79 -4.31 22.67
CA THR A 19 16.17 -5.68 23.02
C THR A 19 16.15 -6.59 21.78
N ILE A 20 15.13 -6.45 20.94
CA ILE A 20 15.02 -7.22 19.69
C ILE A 20 16.20 -6.90 18.75
N TYR A 21 16.51 -5.62 18.54
CA TYR A 21 17.66 -5.23 17.71
C TYR A 21 18.99 -5.71 18.27
N ARG A 22 19.20 -5.63 19.58
CA ARG A 22 20.40 -6.16 20.24
C ARG A 22 20.55 -7.65 19.97
N ARG A 23 19.51 -8.46 20.15
CA ARG A 23 19.56 -9.91 19.86
C ARG A 23 19.85 -10.22 18.39
N ILE A 24 19.33 -9.40 17.47
CA ILE A 24 19.64 -9.55 16.04
C ILE A 24 21.12 -9.26 15.76
N GLU A 25 21.70 -8.24 16.41
CA GLU A 25 23.13 -7.93 16.26
C GLU A 25 24.01 -9.00 16.90
N GLU A 26 23.68 -9.50 18.08
CA GLU A 26 24.36 -10.63 18.73
C GLU A 26 24.32 -11.89 17.84
N ASN A 27 23.17 -12.21 17.26
CA ASN A 27 23.03 -13.32 16.29
C ASN A 27 23.94 -13.12 15.08
N LYS A 28 24.05 -11.91 14.56
CA LYS A 28 24.92 -11.58 13.44
C LYS A 28 26.41 -11.80 13.80
N GLN A 29 26.82 -11.35 14.99
CA GLN A 29 28.20 -11.53 15.48
C GLN A 29 28.57 -13.03 15.64
N GLN A 30 27.56 -13.88 15.92
CA GLN A 30 27.69 -15.33 16.03
C GLN A 30 27.54 -16.04 14.65
N GLY A 31 27.54 -15.30 13.53
CA GLY A 31 27.39 -15.84 12.18
C GLY A 31 25.98 -16.15 11.75
N GLY A 32 24.96 -15.78 12.53
CA GLY A 32 23.55 -15.96 12.17
C GLY A 32 23.05 -14.97 11.12
N THR A 33 21.85 -15.20 10.60
CA THR A 33 21.28 -14.51 9.44
C THR A 33 20.04 -13.67 9.74
N LEU A 34 19.63 -13.52 11.02
CA LEU A 34 18.41 -12.78 11.38
C LEU A 34 18.39 -11.34 10.85
N TYR A 35 19.55 -10.68 10.77
CA TYR A 35 19.67 -9.31 10.26
C TYR A 35 19.22 -9.17 8.78
N GLN A 36 19.29 -10.27 8.01
CA GLN A 36 18.84 -10.29 6.61
C GLN A 36 17.31 -10.16 6.49
N GLN A 37 16.57 -10.53 7.53
CA GLN A 37 15.11 -10.40 7.60
C GLN A 37 14.65 -8.96 7.92
N LEU A 38 15.59 -8.08 8.27
CA LEU A 38 15.23 -6.69 8.58
C LEU A 38 14.70 -5.96 7.34
N PRO A 39 13.66 -5.15 7.50
CA PRO A 39 13.00 -4.46 6.39
C PRO A 39 13.90 -3.57 5.52
N ARG A 40 15.06 -3.19 6.02
CA ARG A 40 16.03 -2.34 5.31
C ARG A 40 17.28 -3.08 4.86
N TYR A 41 17.36 -4.39 5.07
CA TYR A 41 18.49 -5.18 4.60
C TYR A 41 18.65 -5.03 3.08
N GLY A 42 19.89 -4.83 2.61
CA GLY A 42 20.20 -4.65 1.19
C GLY A 42 19.74 -3.33 0.55
N LYS A 43 19.09 -2.42 1.30
CA LYS A 43 18.70 -1.11 0.76
C LYS A 43 19.85 -0.12 0.85
N THR A 44 20.30 0.33 -0.30
CA THR A 44 21.17 1.51 -0.40
C THR A 44 20.35 2.79 -0.19
N ARG A 45 20.90 3.72 0.62
CA ARG A 45 20.29 5.04 0.80
C ARG A 45 20.35 5.79 -0.53
N TRP A 46 19.20 6.13 -1.09
CA TRP A 46 19.13 6.95 -2.30
C TRP A 46 19.73 8.33 -2.01
N LYS A 47 20.82 8.66 -2.67
CA LYS A 47 21.40 10.02 -2.66
C LYS A 47 20.59 10.81 -3.69
N GLY A 48 19.68 11.66 -3.23
CA GLY A 48 18.73 12.41 -4.05
C GLY A 48 19.37 13.02 -5.30
N GLY A 49 18.72 12.81 -6.45
CA GLY A 49 19.01 13.48 -7.71
C GLY A 49 17.90 14.46 -8.10
N LYS A 50 18.18 15.47 -8.90
CA LYS A 50 17.15 16.39 -9.42
C LYS A 50 16.15 15.58 -10.25
N ARG A 51 14.87 15.53 -9.82
CA ARG A 51 13.79 14.99 -10.65
C ARG A 51 13.62 15.91 -11.85
N LYS A 52 13.69 15.38 -13.08
CA LYS A 52 13.28 16.12 -14.27
C LYS A 52 11.79 16.46 -14.13
N ARG A 53 11.49 17.75 -14.14
CA ARG A 53 10.12 18.28 -14.09
C ARG A 53 9.49 18.29 -15.49
N ASN A 54 9.24 17.13 -16.05
CA ASN A 54 8.46 16.99 -17.27
C ASN A 54 7.15 16.28 -16.91
N ALA A 55 6.29 16.96 -16.17
CA ALA A 55 4.90 16.54 -16.06
C ALA A 55 4.11 17.41 -17.03
N GLY A 56 3.81 16.87 -18.21
CA GLY A 56 2.69 17.37 -18.99
C GLY A 56 1.44 17.30 -18.10
N VAL A 57 0.63 18.33 -18.12
CA VAL A 57 -0.68 18.33 -17.45
C VAL A 57 -1.52 17.30 -18.20
N SER A 58 -1.70 16.12 -17.61
CA SER A 58 -2.69 15.16 -18.13
C SER A 58 -4.06 15.78 -17.91
N LEU A 59 -4.76 16.07 -19.01
CA LEU A 59 -6.15 16.52 -18.98
C LEU A 59 -7.02 15.29 -18.67
N ILE A 60 -7.34 15.11 -17.40
CA ILE A 60 -8.33 14.12 -16.97
C ILE A 60 -9.70 14.79 -17.05
N PRO A 61 -10.62 14.32 -17.91
CA PRO A 61 -11.97 14.88 -18.00
C PRO A 61 -12.70 14.76 -16.66
N ASP A 62 -13.58 15.71 -16.34
CA ASP A 62 -14.46 15.70 -15.17
C ASP A 62 -13.75 15.44 -13.83
N ARG A 63 -12.50 15.88 -13.75
CA ARG A 63 -11.66 15.71 -12.57
C ARG A 63 -12.19 16.53 -11.39
N VAL A 64 -12.45 15.86 -10.26
CA VAL A 64 -12.77 16.51 -8.98
C VAL A 64 -11.49 16.71 -8.16
N ASP A 65 -11.21 17.93 -7.76
CA ASP A 65 -10.00 18.25 -6.99
C ASP A 65 -10.10 17.73 -5.54
N ILE A 66 -8.96 17.38 -4.96
CA ILE A 66 -8.89 16.89 -3.57
C ILE A 66 -9.43 17.89 -2.55
N SER A 67 -9.48 19.19 -2.88
CA SER A 67 -10.06 20.21 -2.00
C SER A 67 -11.55 20.04 -1.77
N GLU A 68 -12.24 19.35 -2.68
CA GLU A 68 -13.67 19.02 -2.56
C GLU A 68 -13.91 17.72 -1.78
N ARG A 69 -12.85 17.00 -1.43
CA ARG A 69 -12.92 15.77 -0.65
C ARG A 69 -13.40 16.05 0.78
N PRO A 70 -14.39 15.32 1.31
CA PRO A 70 -14.89 15.52 2.66
C PRO A 70 -13.77 15.45 3.72
N LYS A 71 -13.79 16.36 4.69
CA LYS A 71 -12.75 16.43 5.75
C LYS A 71 -12.62 15.14 6.57
N ILE A 72 -13.69 14.37 6.73
CA ILE A 72 -13.68 13.08 7.43
C ILE A 72 -12.66 12.09 6.82
N VAL A 73 -12.39 12.19 5.52
CA VAL A 73 -11.39 11.34 4.84
C VAL A 73 -9.97 11.62 5.35
N GLU A 74 -9.70 12.85 5.80
CA GLU A 74 -8.39 13.21 6.37
C GLU A 74 -8.18 12.62 7.76
N ALA A 75 -9.24 12.46 8.55
CA ALA A 75 -9.18 11.87 9.89
C ALA A 75 -8.69 10.41 9.87
N ARG A 76 -8.93 9.68 8.74
CA ARG A 76 -8.55 8.25 8.57
C ARG A 76 -9.18 7.35 9.64
N GLU A 77 -10.40 7.64 10.05
CA GLU A 77 -11.10 6.96 11.14
C GLU A 77 -12.14 5.95 10.64
N ARG A 78 -12.43 5.96 9.35
CA ARG A 78 -13.43 5.05 8.76
C ARG A 78 -12.82 4.19 7.64
N ILE A 79 -13.35 2.99 7.50
CA ILE A 79 -13.04 2.08 6.39
C ILE A 79 -13.77 2.54 5.12
N GLY A 80 -13.17 2.28 3.96
CA GLY A 80 -13.76 2.57 2.65
C GLY A 80 -13.25 3.85 1.98
N ASP A 81 -12.29 4.55 2.58
CA ASP A 81 -11.58 5.65 1.95
C ASP A 81 -10.24 5.17 1.40
N TRP A 82 -10.15 5.04 0.08
CA TRP A 82 -9.02 4.41 -0.62
C TRP A 82 -8.06 5.42 -1.22
N GLU A 83 -6.79 5.05 -1.28
CA GLU A 83 -5.77 5.70 -2.11
C GLU A 83 -5.38 4.74 -3.23
N GLY A 84 -5.47 5.18 -4.50
CA GLY A 84 -5.08 4.38 -5.66
C GLY A 84 -3.74 4.82 -6.24
N ASP A 85 -2.95 3.86 -6.73
CA ASP A 85 -1.67 4.11 -7.40
C ASP A 85 -1.32 2.97 -8.36
N THR A 86 -0.29 3.19 -9.18
CA THR A 86 0.30 2.15 -10.02
C THR A 86 1.75 1.92 -9.66
N VAL A 87 2.12 0.68 -9.39
CA VAL A 87 3.51 0.26 -9.13
C VAL A 87 4.12 -0.25 -10.41
N HIS A 88 5.04 0.53 -11.00
CA HIS A 88 5.71 0.17 -12.24
C HIS A 88 6.60 -1.06 -12.11
N GLY A 89 6.46 -2.04 -13.00
CA GLY A 89 7.41 -3.11 -13.24
C GLY A 89 7.96 -3.07 -14.67
N GLN A 90 8.76 -4.05 -15.01
CA GLN A 90 9.08 -4.36 -16.40
C GLN A 90 7.93 -5.20 -16.97
N ASN A 91 7.53 -4.96 -18.22
CA ASN A 91 6.49 -5.66 -19.00
C ASN A 91 5.07 -5.69 -18.39
N ALA A 92 4.89 -5.36 -17.11
CA ALA A 92 3.59 -5.24 -16.46
C ALA A 92 3.66 -4.30 -15.26
N HIS A 93 2.50 -3.96 -14.69
CA HIS A 93 2.35 -3.04 -13.56
C HIS A 93 1.35 -3.61 -12.56
N LEU A 94 1.37 -3.12 -11.32
CA LEU A 94 0.32 -3.41 -10.34
C LEU A 94 -0.51 -2.16 -10.13
N VAL A 95 -1.81 -2.27 -10.30
CA VAL A 95 -2.78 -1.32 -9.74
C VAL A 95 -2.94 -1.66 -8.28
N THR A 96 -2.80 -0.68 -7.41
CA THR A 96 -2.91 -0.84 -5.96
C THR A 96 -3.97 0.08 -5.40
N LEU A 97 -4.76 -0.44 -4.47
CA LEU A 97 -5.70 0.33 -3.66
C LEU A 97 -5.36 0.09 -2.19
N VAL A 98 -5.25 1.16 -1.43
CA VAL A 98 -4.91 1.09 0.00
C VAL A 98 -5.97 1.85 0.79
N ASP A 99 -6.63 1.17 1.72
CA ASP A 99 -7.56 1.81 2.64
C ASP A 99 -6.80 2.73 3.61
N ARG A 100 -7.28 3.96 3.76
CA ARG A 100 -6.59 5.01 4.52
C ARG A 100 -6.61 4.79 6.03
N CYS A 101 -7.66 4.15 6.54
CA CYS A 101 -7.80 3.83 7.96
C CYS A 101 -6.95 2.61 8.33
N SER A 102 -7.27 1.47 7.75
CA SER A 102 -6.69 0.17 8.10
C SER A 102 -5.33 -0.11 7.46
N ARG A 103 -4.95 0.60 6.40
CA ARG A 103 -3.79 0.27 5.55
C ARG A 103 -3.96 -1.05 4.79
N PHE A 104 -5.17 -1.61 4.77
CA PHE A 104 -5.48 -2.79 3.99
C PHE A 104 -5.23 -2.51 2.51
N THR A 105 -4.54 -3.43 1.86
CA THR A 105 -4.03 -3.24 0.51
C THR A 105 -4.65 -4.29 -0.40
N LEU A 106 -5.14 -3.85 -1.54
CA LEU A 106 -5.52 -4.68 -2.67
C LEU A 106 -4.55 -4.40 -3.82
N ALA A 107 -4.25 -5.41 -4.63
CA ALA A 107 -3.43 -5.21 -5.82
C ALA A 107 -3.82 -6.19 -6.93
N ARG A 108 -3.73 -5.71 -8.19
CA ARG A 108 -3.98 -6.51 -9.38
C ARG A 108 -3.00 -6.13 -10.47
N ARG A 109 -2.53 -7.14 -11.23
CA ARG A 109 -1.65 -6.91 -12.38
C ARG A 109 -2.44 -6.36 -13.57
N VAL A 110 -1.80 -5.44 -14.28
CA VAL A 110 -2.19 -4.96 -15.60
C VAL A 110 -0.97 -5.00 -16.51
N PHE A 111 -1.15 -5.32 -17.78
CA PHE A 111 -0.04 -5.36 -18.73
C PHE A 111 0.28 -3.99 -19.31
N ARG A 112 -0.71 -3.14 -19.44
CA ARG A 112 -0.57 -1.77 -19.95
C ARG A 112 -1.20 -0.77 -18.99
N LYS A 113 -0.60 0.40 -18.89
CA LYS A 113 -1.15 1.51 -18.12
C LYS A 113 -2.16 2.32 -18.94
N THR A 114 -3.10 1.64 -19.53
CA THR A 114 -4.22 2.30 -20.22
C THR A 114 -5.32 2.61 -19.23
N LYS A 115 -6.13 3.63 -19.51
CA LYS A 115 -7.27 4.00 -18.67
C LYS A 115 -8.29 2.86 -18.55
N GLU A 116 -8.42 2.03 -19.59
CA GLU A 116 -9.31 0.88 -19.63
C GLU A 116 -8.83 -0.22 -18.67
N GLU A 117 -7.60 -0.72 -18.83
CA GLU A 117 -7.05 -1.80 -17.99
C GLU A 117 -6.99 -1.38 -16.52
N VAL A 118 -6.61 -0.13 -16.23
CA VAL A 118 -6.51 0.37 -14.86
C VAL A 118 -7.90 0.52 -14.23
N SER A 119 -8.89 1.05 -14.97
CA SER A 119 -10.26 1.16 -14.45
C SER A 119 -10.88 -0.22 -14.19
N ASP A 120 -10.70 -1.18 -15.10
CA ASP A 120 -11.21 -2.54 -14.92
C ASP A 120 -10.55 -3.25 -13.72
N ALA A 121 -9.25 -3.06 -13.54
CA ALA A 121 -8.55 -3.57 -12.37
C ALA A 121 -9.06 -2.95 -11.07
N MET A 122 -9.29 -1.62 -11.03
CA MET A 122 -9.84 -0.95 -9.84
C MET A 122 -11.25 -1.44 -9.51
N ILE A 123 -12.12 -1.60 -10.51
CA ILE A 123 -13.48 -2.11 -10.32
C ILE A 123 -13.44 -3.54 -9.78
N ALA A 124 -12.61 -4.41 -10.35
CA ALA A 124 -12.47 -5.79 -9.90
C ALA A 124 -11.92 -5.89 -8.46
N LEU A 125 -10.99 -5.00 -8.07
CA LEU A 125 -10.46 -4.95 -6.71
C LEU A 125 -11.52 -4.46 -5.71
N LEU A 126 -12.25 -3.40 -6.04
CA LEU A 126 -13.28 -2.85 -5.16
C LEU A 126 -14.52 -3.75 -5.08
N GLY A 127 -14.77 -4.58 -6.08
CA GLY A 127 -15.81 -5.61 -6.03
C GLY A 127 -15.53 -6.74 -5.02
N GLN A 128 -14.31 -6.82 -4.47
CA GLN A 128 -13.93 -7.80 -3.43
C GLN A 128 -14.22 -7.32 -2.01
N VAL A 129 -14.66 -6.08 -1.84
CA VAL A 129 -14.88 -5.46 -0.52
C VAL A 129 -16.27 -4.84 -0.43
N ASP A 130 -16.84 -4.84 0.77
CA ASP A 130 -18.20 -4.35 1.00
C ASP A 130 -18.29 -2.83 1.00
N THR A 131 -17.16 -2.12 1.15
CA THR A 131 -17.18 -0.67 1.35
C THR A 131 -16.14 0.05 0.51
N ALA A 132 -16.63 0.88 -0.42
CA ALA A 132 -15.84 1.83 -1.18
C ALA A 132 -16.57 3.18 -1.21
N LEU A 133 -16.13 4.13 -0.38
CA LEU A 133 -16.76 5.44 -0.22
C LEU A 133 -16.07 6.50 -1.08
N THR A 134 -14.76 6.58 -0.96
CA THR A 134 -13.94 7.53 -1.73
C THR A 134 -12.66 6.88 -2.25
N ILE A 135 -12.16 7.40 -3.36
CA ILE A 135 -10.86 7.01 -3.93
C ILE A 135 -10.06 8.29 -4.19
N THR A 136 -8.83 8.34 -3.72
CA THR A 136 -7.91 9.44 -4.00
C THR A 136 -6.81 8.97 -4.95
N LEU A 137 -6.69 9.63 -6.10
CA LEU A 137 -5.75 9.31 -7.17
C LEU A 137 -4.74 10.44 -7.40
N ASP A 138 -3.66 10.15 -8.13
CA ASP A 138 -2.83 11.21 -8.71
C ASP A 138 -3.37 11.64 -10.08
N ASN A 139 -2.61 12.54 -10.73
CA ASN A 139 -2.98 13.05 -12.04
C ASN A 139 -2.38 12.20 -13.19
N GLY A 140 -2.14 10.92 -12.99
CA GLY A 140 -1.70 10.01 -14.04
C GLY A 140 -2.78 9.80 -15.10
N GLY A 141 -2.41 9.82 -16.38
CA GLY A 141 -3.36 9.63 -17.49
C GLY A 141 -4.07 8.28 -17.46
N GLU A 142 -3.48 7.29 -16.80
CA GLU A 142 -4.08 5.98 -16.57
C GLU A 142 -5.36 6.01 -15.72
N PHE A 143 -5.57 7.09 -14.96
CA PHE A 143 -6.78 7.29 -14.16
C PHE A 143 -7.86 8.10 -14.87
N ALA A 144 -7.69 8.41 -16.16
CA ALA A 144 -8.70 9.15 -16.94
C ALA A 144 -10.03 8.38 -17.09
N GLY A 145 -10.04 7.07 -16.82
CA GLY A 145 -11.27 6.26 -16.79
C GLY A 145 -12.00 6.24 -15.44
N HIS A 146 -11.72 7.18 -14.54
CA HIS A 146 -12.28 7.22 -13.18
C HIS A 146 -13.81 7.30 -13.13
N MET A 147 -14.46 7.88 -14.14
CA MET A 147 -15.93 7.92 -14.22
C MET A 147 -16.52 6.51 -14.32
N LYS A 148 -15.93 5.61 -15.11
CA LYS A 148 -16.32 4.19 -15.17
C LYS A 148 -16.21 3.51 -13.78
N VAL A 149 -15.14 3.83 -13.03
CA VAL A 149 -14.97 3.31 -11.67
C VAL A 149 -16.05 3.85 -10.74
N HIS A 150 -16.35 5.16 -10.82
CA HIS A 150 -17.43 5.78 -10.05
C HIS A 150 -18.79 5.14 -10.34
N GLU A 151 -19.13 4.96 -11.60
CA GLU A 151 -20.40 4.36 -12.03
C GLU A 151 -20.58 2.93 -11.50
N ALA A 152 -19.50 2.12 -11.59
CA ALA A 152 -19.54 0.73 -11.18
C ALA A 152 -19.54 0.54 -9.64
N THR A 153 -18.81 1.39 -8.90
CA THR A 153 -18.58 1.19 -7.46
C THR A 153 -19.33 2.19 -6.58
N ARG A 154 -19.86 3.27 -7.14
CA ARG A 154 -20.46 4.43 -6.46
C ARG A 154 -19.44 5.20 -5.58
N ALA A 155 -18.18 4.82 -5.54
CA ALA A 155 -17.13 5.55 -4.84
C ALA A 155 -16.85 6.89 -5.51
N LYS A 156 -16.77 7.96 -4.72
CA LYS A 156 -16.41 9.29 -5.23
C LYS A 156 -14.90 9.37 -5.45
N VAL A 157 -14.48 9.83 -6.63
CA VAL A 157 -13.07 9.92 -7.00
C VAL A 157 -12.56 11.35 -6.88
N TYR A 158 -11.42 11.52 -6.21
CA TYR A 158 -10.76 12.80 -6.00
C TYR A 158 -9.30 12.72 -6.47
N PHE A 159 -8.79 13.82 -7.02
CA PHE A 159 -7.44 13.89 -7.54
C PHE A 159 -6.55 14.79 -6.68
N ALA A 160 -5.40 14.28 -6.29
CA ALA A 160 -4.39 15.03 -5.56
C ALA A 160 -3.90 16.23 -6.39
N LYS A 161 -3.47 17.30 -5.71
CA LYS A 161 -2.85 18.43 -6.39
C LYS A 161 -1.54 18.00 -7.04
N PRO A 162 -1.19 18.57 -8.20
CA PRO A 162 0.11 18.34 -8.82
C PRO A 162 1.24 18.60 -7.82
N TYR A 163 2.25 17.72 -7.81
CA TYR A 163 3.42 17.80 -6.91
C TYR A 163 3.13 17.66 -5.41
N ALA A 164 1.92 17.36 -4.98
CA ALA A 164 1.53 17.19 -3.59
C ALA A 164 1.51 15.71 -3.17
N SER A 165 2.65 15.01 -3.28
CA SER A 165 2.76 13.57 -2.96
C SER A 165 2.39 13.24 -1.50
N TRP A 166 2.56 14.20 -0.57
CA TRP A 166 2.17 14.05 0.83
C TRP A 166 0.66 13.82 1.04
N GLN A 167 -0.18 14.26 0.09
CA GLN A 167 -1.62 14.03 0.13
C GLN A 167 -1.99 12.54 -0.04
N ARG A 168 -1.04 11.71 -0.53
CA ARG A 168 -1.14 10.26 -0.72
C ARG A 168 -0.02 9.49 -0.02
N GLY A 169 0.36 9.92 1.17
CA GLY A 169 1.46 9.31 1.94
C GLY A 169 1.25 7.83 2.29
N THR A 170 0.01 7.34 2.29
CA THR A 170 -0.31 5.92 2.51
C THR A 170 0.21 5.06 1.37
N ASN A 171 -0.02 5.49 0.13
CA ASN A 171 0.47 4.79 -1.06
C ASN A 171 1.99 4.76 -1.14
N GLU A 172 2.67 5.88 -0.87
CA GLU A 172 4.14 5.92 -0.91
C GLU A 172 4.76 4.89 0.05
N ASN A 173 4.23 4.79 1.27
CA ASN A 173 4.68 3.80 2.24
C ASN A 173 4.40 2.37 1.77
N THR A 174 3.19 2.10 1.27
CA THR A 174 2.76 0.78 0.81
C THR A 174 3.56 0.35 -0.42
N ASN A 175 3.74 1.23 -1.40
CA ASN A 175 4.56 0.96 -2.58
C ASN A 175 6.02 0.66 -2.19
N GLY A 176 6.55 1.36 -1.18
CA GLY A 176 7.87 1.06 -0.60
C GLY A 176 7.97 -0.34 0.00
N ARG A 177 6.85 -0.91 0.51
CA ARG A 177 6.78 -2.28 1.03
C ARG A 177 6.62 -3.30 -0.09
N ILE A 178 5.76 -3.05 -1.07
CA ILE A 178 5.59 -3.88 -2.28
C ILE A 178 6.94 -4.02 -3.01
N ARG A 179 7.73 -2.94 -3.07
CA ARG A 179 9.08 -2.93 -3.67
C ARG A 179 10.12 -3.80 -2.96
N ARG A 180 9.82 -4.37 -1.82
CA ARG A 180 10.67 -5.38 -1.17
C ARG A 180 10.50 -6.75 -1.80
N PHE A 181 9.27 -7.06 -2.24
CA PHE A 181 8.99 -8.30 -2.97
C PHE A 181 9.44 -8.16 -4.42
N TRP A 182 9.08 -7.05 -5.05
CA TRP A 182 9.32 -6.79 -6.47
C TRP A 182 10.08 -5.45 -6.65
N PRO A 183 11.41 -5.50 -6.68
CA PRO A 183 12.26 -4.31 -6.87
C PRO A 183 11.95 -3.59 -8.18
N LYS A 184 12.46 -2.36 -8.32
CA LYS A 184 12.40 -1.65 -9.61
C LYS A 184 13.04 -2.50 -10.70
N LYS A 185 12.43 -2.54 -11.88
CA LYS A 185 12.83 -3.36 -13.04
C LYS A 185 12.54 -4.87 -12.90
N PHE A 186 11.90 -5.32 -11.83
CA PHE A 186 11.40 -6.69 -11.77
C PHE A 186 10.35 -6.89 -12.88
N ASP A 187 10.42 -8.04 -13.58
CA ASP A 187 9.44 -8.37 -14.62
C ASP A 187 8.14 -8.87 -13.98
N MET A 188 7.17 -7.96 -13.87
CA MET A 188 5.89 -8.27 -13.25
C MET A 188 4.96 -9.10 -14.15
N ALA A 189 5.29 -9.25 -15.44
CA ALA A 189 4.51 -10.11 -16.33
C ALA A 189 4.66 -11.60 -15.99
N MET A 190 5.75 -11.98 -15.34
CA MET A 190 6.03 -13.35 -14.91
C MET A 190 5.26 -13.77 -13.65
N LEU A 191 4.68 -12.82 -12.90
CA LEU A 191 3.94 -13.13 -11.68
C LEU A 191 2.60 -13.80 -12.01
N THR A 192 2.23 -14.81 -11.24
CA THR A 192 0.86 -15.32 -11.24
C THR A 192 -0.04 -14.45 -10.36
N GLU A 193 -1.35 -14.52 -10.57
CA GLU A 193 -2.31 -13.82 -9.69
C GLU A 193 -2.19 -14.33 -8.25
N GLU A 194 -2.01 -15.65 -8.06
CA GLU A 194 -1.82 -16.28 -6.76
C GLU A 194 -0.57 -15.75 -6.03
N GLU A 195 0.55 -15.58 -6.73
CA GLU A 195 1.76 -14.99 -6.13
C GLU A 195 1.53 -13.56 -5.67
N ILE A 196 0.78 -12.77 -6.45
CA ILE A 196 0.42 -11.40 -6.07
C ILE A 196 -0.46 -11.42 -4.84
N GLU A 197 -1.53 -12.22 -4.83
CA GLU A 197 -2.46 -12.35 -3.70
C GLU A 197 -1.74 -12.78 -2.43
N ASN A 198 -0.88 -13.80 -2.50
CA ASN A 198 -0.11 -14.30 -1.37
C ASN A 198 0.83 -13.22 -0.78
N ARG A 199 1.50 -12.43 -1.62
CA ARG A 199 2.36 -11.34 -1.15
C ARG A 199 1.59 -10.16 -0.58
N ILE A 200 0.45 -9.83 -1.16
CA ILE A 200 -0.45 -8.81 -0.63
C ILE A 200 -1.08 -9.25 0.69
N LEU A 201 -1.49 -10.52 0.80
CA LEU A 201 -1.95 -11.09 2.06
C LEU A 201 -0.86 -11.02 3.14
N GLN A 202 0.37 -11.41 2.84
CA GLN A 202 1.51 -11.27 3.77
C GLN A 202 1.71 -9.82 4.23
N LEU A 203 1.52 -8.86 3.33
CA LEU A 203 1.59 -7.44 3.64
C LEU A 203 0.44 -7.00 4.56
N ASN A 204 -0.77 -7.52 4.33
CA ASN A 204 -1.96 -7.26 5.13
C ASN A 204 -1.93 -7.96 6.50
N LEU A 205 -1.20 -9.05 6.63
CA LEU A 205 -0.95 -9.77 7.89
C LEU A 205 0.25 -9.23 8.68
N THR A 206 0.98 -8.26 8.13
CA THR A 206 2.14 -7.68 8.83
C THR A 206 1.70 -6.61 9.83
N PRO A 207 1.94 -6.77 11.14
CA PRO A 207 1.58 -5.78 12.17
C PRO A 207 2.16 -4.39 11.90
N ARG A 208 1.41 -3.36 12.23
CA ARG A 208 1.79 -1.96 12.01
C ARG A 208 1.84 -1.19 13.33
N LYS A 209 2.94 -0.49 13.58
CA LYS A 209 3.04 0.42 14.73
C LYS A 209 1.92 1.46 14.75
N ILE A 210 1.61 2.05 13.58
CA ILE A 210 0.55 3.06 13.45
C ILE A 210 -0.87 2.52 13.75
N LEU A 211 -1.03 1.20 13.75
CA LEU A 211 -2.26 0.50 14.09
C LEU A 211 -2.18 -0.12 15.51
N GLY A 212 -1.29 0.37 16.36
CA GLY A 212 -1.11 -0.17 17.71
C GLY A 212 -0.67 -1.63 17.77
N GLY A 213 0.06 -2.11 16.75
CA GLY A 213 0.49 -3.51 16.65
C GLY A 213 -0.51 -4.44 15.95
N LEU A 214 -1.70 -3.94 15.58
CA LEU A 214 -2.65 -4.68 14.76
C LEU A 214 -2.17 -4.79 13.31
N THR A 215 -2.68 -5.79 12.61
CA THR A 215 -2.49 -5.95 11.17
C THR A 215 -3.51 -5.12 10.39
N PRO A 216 -3.20 -4.74 9.14
CA PRO A 216 -4.18 -4.14 8.23
C PRO A 216 -5.46 -4.97 8.09
N LEU A 217 -5.32 -6.30 8.00
CA LEU A 217 -6.47 -7.21 7.88
C LEU A 217 -7.35 -7.17 9.12
N GLU A 218 -6.76 -7.19 10.33
CA GLU A 218 -7.53 -7.10 11.59
C GLU A 218 -8.32 -5.80 11.69
N VAL A 219 -7.69 -4.67 11.35
CA VAL A 219 -8.37 -3.37 11.40
C VAL A 219 -9.46 -3.27 10.34
N PHE A 220 -9.20 -3.82 9.13
CA PHE A 220 -10.17 -3.77 8.03
C PHE A 220 -11.40 -4.64 8.30
N THR A 221 -11.20 -5.86 8.82
CA THR A 221 -12.29 -6.83 9.03
C THR A 221 -12.91 -6.75 10.43
N GLY A 222 -12.25 -6.08 11.38
CA GLY A 222 -12.63 -6.10 12.79
C GLY A 222 -12.40 -7.45 13.49
N LYS A 223 -11.80 -8.43 12.79
CA LYS A 223 -11.57 -9.80 13.31
C LYS A 223 -10.10 -9.98 13.66
N ARG A 224 -9.84 -10.61 14.80
CA ARG A 224 -8.48 -10.96 15.23
C ARG A 224 -7.92 -12.10 14.39
N VAL A 225 -6.62 -12.01 14.10
CA VAL A 225 -5.84 -13.03 13.40
C VAL A 225 -4.74 -13.54 14.33
N ALA A 226 -4.69 -14.84 14.56
CA ALA A 226 -3.56 -15.48 15.23
C ALA A 226 -2.36 -15.44 14.26
N LEU A 227 -1.31 -14.73 14.64
CA LEU A 227 -0.08 -14.64 13.84
C LEU A 227 1.01 -15.62 14.29
N ILE A 228 0.86 -16.15 15.49
CA ILE A 228 1.78 -17.12 16.11
C ILE A 228 0.89 -18.27 16.61
N ALA A 229 1.10 -19.43 16.08
CA ALA A 229 0.50 -20.69 16.56
C ALA A 229 1.54 -21.44 17.38
#